data_e59fb814a3825a13473b049498ee457a
#
_entry.id   e59fb814a3825a13473b049498ee457a
#
_cell.length_a   1.000
_cell.length_b   1.000
_cell.length_c   1.000
_cell.angle_alpha   90.00
_cell.angle_beta   90.00
_cell.angle_gamma   90.00
#
_symmetry.space_group_name_H-M   'P 1'
#
loop_
_entity.id
_entity.type
_entity.pdbx_description
1 polymer ?
#
loop_
_entity_poly.entity_id
_entity_poly.type
_entity_poly.pdbx_seq_one_letter_code
_entity_poly.pdbx_strand_id
1 'polypeptide(L)'
;MVRRKASKKKRPVVGSGRGKPKVSKRAKRVAHGFVAASKAADTSVAADRGGIEEVSDQGVRLNRWLAEQGVDSRRKCDEKIFAGEVMVNGSIVDKPGYRVQMEDEVSVNGARIRVSRRLYYIFYKPRGVLCTNDPRETRTRLCDLVDPMVPSRVYPIGRLDEDSEGLILLTNDGDFSNLIAHPSFGVQKTYVCQINSTIPGEDLERLKGGAWVDGVKVIPKSVRVIRKLPKSTMVEISIREGRNREIRRLLARFGFGVQRLKRVRIGSLSVKGVKKGMLRPLSRAERDALVEDARSENEDDSLLPEPKYAPKRPAKAPRHPQQGTPERFQKKPKGNTNSFKRMPKKTSKKSGPRKGDTPFA
;
A
#
# COMPACT_ATOMS: atom_id res chain seq x y z
N MET A 1 -22.21 8.13 76.44
CA MET A 1 -22.63 7.09 75.53
C MET A 1 -23.43 7.71 74.39
N VAL A 2 -22.85 7.86 73.20
CA VAL A 2 -23.51 8.42 72.03
C VAL A 2 -23.34 7.43 70.88
N ARG A 3 -24.45 6.80 70.47
CA ARG A 3 -24.52 5.83 69.34
C ARG A 3 -24.46 6.57 67.99
N ARG A 4 -23.43 6.30 67.20
CA ARG A 4 -23.34 6.74 65.78
C ARG A 4 -24.11 5.77 64.90
N LYS A 5 -25.09 6.30 64.13
CA LYS A 5 -25.84 5.56 63.09
C LYS A 5 -24.97 5.44 61.82
N ALA A 6 -24.82 4.21 61.30
CA ALA A 6 -24.17 3.93 60.01
C ALA A 6 -25.15 4.16 58.85
N SER A 7 -24.75 4.98 57.86
CA SER A 7 -25.50 5.20 56.63
C SER A 7 -25.09 4.15 55.56
N LYS A 8 -26.06 3.39 55.06
CA LYS A 8 -25.90 2.46 53.96
C LYS A 8 -25.83 3.23 52.64
N LYS A 9 -24.67 3.21 51.98
CA LYS A 9 -24.50 3.65 50.56
C LYS A 9 -25.10 2.61 49.62
N LYS A 10 -26.09 2.99 48.82
CA LYS A 10 -26.62 2.24 47.70
C LYS A 10 -25.62 2.18 46.54
N ARG A 11 -25.37 0.97 45.97
CA ARG A 11 -24.60 0.74 44.75
C ARG A 11 -25.43 1.14 43.54
N PRO A 12 -24.84 1.78 42.51
CA PRO A 12 -25.54 2.04 41.25
C PRO A 12 -25.61 0.77 40.38
N VAL A 13 -26.76 0.54 39.79
CA VAL A 13 -27.04 -0.52 38.82
C VAL A 13 -26.41 -0.16 37.49
N VAL A 14 -25.56 -1.06 36.94
CA VAL A 14 -24.96 -0.92 35.64
C VAL A 14 -25.95 -1.38 34.57
N GLY A 15 -26.51 -0.40 33.85
CA GLY A 15 -27.34 -0.67 32.66
C GLY A 15 -26.48 -0.95 31.44
N SER A 16 -26.61 -2.13 30.84
CA SER A 16 -25.98 -2.55 29.59
C SER A 16 -26.67 -1.92 28.39
N GLY A 17 -26.23 -0.76 27.96
CA GLY A 17 -26.64 -0.10 26.71
C GLY A 17 -25.54 -0.20 25.65
N ARG A 18 -25.65 -1.12 24.69
CA ARG A 18 -24.82 -1.16 23.47
C ARG A 18 -25.20 -0.01 22.55
N GLY A 19 -24.60 1.15 22.77
CA GLY A 19 -24.71 2.29 21.85
C GLY A 19 -23.66 2.20 20.76
N LYS A 20 -24.08 2.14 19.49
CA LYS A 20 -23.19 2.28 18.31
C LYS A 20 -22.48 3.66 18.39
N PRO A 21 -21.17 3.75 18.11
CA PRO A 21 -20.48 5.03 18.17
C PRO A 21 -21.03 5.97 17.09
N LYS A 22 -21.57 7.10 17.50
CA LYS A 22 -22.00 8.18 16.60
C LYS A 22 -20.76 8.84 16.00
N VAL A 23 -20.53 8.68 14.69
CA VAL A 23 -19.55 9.45 13.95
C VAL A 23 -19.87 10.93 14.12
N SER A 24 -18.89 11.72 14.58
CA SER A 24 -19.10 13.11 14.91
C SER A 24 -19.57 13.89 13.64
N LYS A 25 -20.57 14.75 13.81
CA LYS A 25 -21.13 15.60 12.73
C LYS A 25 -20.06 16.45 12.00
N ARG A 26 -18.89 16.66 12.62
CA ARG A 26 -17.76 17.39 12.05
C ARG A 26 -17.03 16.62 10.93
N ALA A 27 -16.97 15.28 11.01
CA ALA A 27 -16.40 14.45 9.95
C ALA A 27 -17.29 14.42 8.69
N LYS A 28 -18.63 14.41 8.87
CA LYS A 28 -19.59 14.46 7.75
C LYS A 28 -19.59 15.79 7.00
N ARG A 29 -19.34 16.93 7.68
CA ARG A 29 -19.29 18.25 7.03
C ARG A 29 -18.08 18.44 6.11
N VAL A 30 -16.97 17.78 6.40
CA VAL A 30 -15.75 17.82 5.56
C VAL A 30 -15.98 17.05 4.25
N ALA A 31 -16.73 15.94 4.29
CA ALA A 31 -17.00 15.12 3.11
C ALA A 31 -17.98 15.80 2.10
N HIS A 32 -18.99 16.57 2.60
CA HIS A 32 -20.00 17.20 1.73
C HIS A 32 -19.54 18.47 1.00
N GLY A 33 -18.50 19.16 1.51
CA GLY A 33 -17.96 20.35 0.85
C GLY A 33 -17.07 20.07 -0.37
N PHE A 34 -16.69 18.82 -0.60
CA PHE A 34 -15.67 18.47 -1.59
C PHE A 34 -16.20 17.89 -2.90
N VAL A 35 -17.42 17.38 -2.93
CA VAL A 35 -18.04 16.86 -4.17
C VAL A 35 -18.25 17.97 -5.22
N ALA A 36 -18.40 19.22 -4.78
CA ALA A 36 -18.59 20.36 -5.70
C ALA A 36 -17.27 20.87 -6.34
N ALA A 37 -16.11 20.70 -5.66
CA ALA A 37 -14.83 21.20 -6.18
C ALA A 37 -14.14 20.21 -7.15
N SER A 38 -14.48 18.91 -7.10
CA SER A 38 -13.86 17.90 -7.98
C SER A 38 -14.44 17.91 -9.41
N LYS A 39 -15.65 18.47 -9.61
CA LYS A 39 -16.25 18.57 -10.96
C LYS A 39 -15.68 19.69 -11.84
N ALA A 40 -15.03 20.68 -11.25
CA ALA A 40 -14.46 21.82 -12.00
C ALA A 40 -12.99 21.64 -12.44
N ALA A 41 -12.30 20.56 -11.99
CA ALA A 41 -10.88 20.31 -12.30
C ALA A 41 -10.67 19.35 -13.50
N ASP A 42 -11.73 18.96 -14.20
CA ASP A 42 -11.69 17.84 -15.18
C ASP A 42 -11.36 18.28 -16.62
N THR A 43 -10.93 19.54 -16.87
CA THR A 43 -10.82 20.04 -18.24
C THR A 43 -9.40 20.31 -18.75
N SER A 44 -8.33 19.94 -18.04
CA SER A 44 -6.97 20.21 -18.57
C SER A 44 -5.85 19.24 -18.19
N VAL A 45 -6.15 17.96 -17.94
CA VAL A 45 -5.07 16.98 -17.84
C VAL A 45 -4.95 16.22 -19.15
N ALA A 46 -4.14 16.80 -20.05
CA ALA A 46 -3.72 16.15 -21.27
C ALA A 46 -3.23 14.72 -20.98
N ALA A 47 -3.67 13.77 -21.79
CA ALA A 47 -3.28 12.38 -21.73
C ALA A 47 -1.75 12.28 -21.94
N ASP A 48 -0.99 12.23 -20.85
CA ASP A 48 0.43 11.95 -20.91
C ASP A 48 0.64 10.43 -20.91
N ARG A 49 0.96 9.88 -22.08
CA ARG A 49 1.45 8.51 -22.27
C ARG A 49 2.94 8.37 -21.97
N GLY A 50 3.62 9.43 -21.50
CA GLY A 50 5.04 9.46 -21.16
C GLY A 50 5.29 8.94 -19.75
N GLY A 51 5.14 7.65 -19.48
CA GLY A 51 5.72 6.98 -18.33
C GLY A 51 7.19 6.69 -18.61
N ILE A 52 8.01 6.63 -17.56
CA ILE A 52 9.39 6.14 -17.64
C ILE A 52 9.35 4.74 -18.23
N GLU A 53 9.54 4.63 -19.54
CA GLU A 53 9.68 3.36 -20.27
C GLU A 53 11.13 2.88 -20.15
N GLU A 54 11.42 2.15 -19.08
CA GLU A 54 12.24 0.96 -19.20
C GLU A 54 11.31 -0.24 -19.09
N VAL A 55 10.64 -0.55 -20.17
CA VAL A 55 9.93 -1.82 -20.36
C VAL A 55 11.02 -2.89 -20.42
N SER A 56 11.27 -3.53 -19.28
CA SER A 56 12.03 -4.77 -19.30
C SER A 56 11.22 -5.76 -20.16
N ASP A 57 11.86 -6.37 -21.15
CA ASP A 57 11.36 -7.36 -22.09
C ASP A 57 10.68 -8.61 -21.43
N GLN A 58 10.49 -8.57 -20.11
CA GLN A 58 10.00 -9.68 -19.28
C GLN A 58 8.57 -9.50 -18.73
N GLY A 59 7.82 -8.48 -19.13
CA GLY A 59 6.45 -8.24 -18.63
C GLY A 59 6.34 -7.97 -17.13
N VAL A 60 5.15 -7.63 -16.64
CA VAL A 60 4.84 -7.31 -15.24
C VAL A 60 4.24 -8.52 -14.54
N ARG A 61 4.62 -8.83 -13.29
CA ARG A 61 3.98 -9.90 -12.52
C ARG A 61 2.47 -9.68 -12.42
N LEU A 62 1.67 -10.71 -12.71
CA LEU A 62 0.21 -10.63 -12.78
C LEU A 62 -0.42 -10.05 -11.50
N ASN A 63 0.01 -10.48 -10.30
CA ASN A 63 -0.49 -9.94 -9.04
C ASN A 63 -0.20 -8.43 -8.87
N ARG A 64 0.95 -7.98 -9.36
CA ARG A 64 1.31 -6.57 -9.34
C ARG A 64 0.47 -5.79 -10.34
N TRP A 65 0.36 -6.29 -11.57
CA TRP A 65 -0.46 -5.68 -12.61
C TRP A 65 -1.92 -5.52 -12.16
N LEU A 66 -2.55 -6.58 -11.63
CA LEU A 66 -3.92 -6.52 -11.10
C LEU A 66 -4.08 -5.47 -9.98
N ALA A 67 -3.11 -5.39 -9.07
CA ALA A 67 -3.16 -4.41 -7.99
C ALA A 67 -3.00 -2.96 -8.49
N GLU A 68 -2.19 -2.73 -9.52
CA GLU A 68 -2.03 -1.43 -10.18
C GLU A 68 -3.31 -1.02 -10.93
N GLN A 69 -4.06 -2.01 -11.49
CA GLN A 69 -5.36 -1.76 -12.09
C GLN A 69 -6.49 -1.55 -11.06
N GLY A 70 -6.19 -1.68 -9.76
CA GLY A 70 -7.14 -1.40 -8.68
C GLY A 70 -8.04 -2.56 -8.31
N VAL A 71 -7.78 -3.78 -8.79
CA VAL A 71 -8.57 -4.99 -8.48
C VAL A 71 -8.57 -5.27 -6.98
N ASP A 72 -7.38 -5.38 -6.35
CA ASP A 72 -7.24 -5.50 -4.89
C ASP A 72 -5.77 -5.27 -4.46
N SER A 73 -5.42 -5.59 -3.20
CA SER A 73 -4.02 -5.65 -2.75
C SER A 73 -3.28 -6.79 -3.47
N ARG A 74 -1.96 -6.68 -3.61
CA ARG A 74 -1.15 -7.73 -4.26
C ARG A 74 -1.38 -9.12 -3.66
N ARG A 75 -1.48 -9.22 -2.32
CA ARG A 75 -1.75 -10.50 -1.63
C ARG A 75 -3.12 -11.06 -1.98
N LYS A 76 -4.15 -10.23 -1.99
CA LYS A 76 -5.49 -10.67 -2.40
C LYS A 76 -5.59 -10.97 -3.90
N CYS A 77 -4.79 -10.30 -4.73
CA CYS A 77 -4.66 -10.68 -6.13
C CYS A 77 -3.98 -12.06 -6.27
N ASP A 78 -2.98 -12.39 -5.43
CA ASP A 78 -2.42 -13.74 -5.37
C ASP A 78 -3.49 -14.77 -4.99
N GLU A 79 -4.32 -14.50 -3.97
CA GLU A 79 -5.44 -15.36 -3.57
C GLU A 79 -6.40 -15.62 -4.75
N LYS A 80 -6.74 -14.57 -5.51
CA LYS A 80 -7.61 -14.69 -6.72
C LYS A 80 -6.97 -15.50 -7.84
N ILE A 81 -5.66 -15.34 -8.05
CA ILE A 81 -4.90 -16.13 -9.05
C ILE A 81 -4.91 -17.61 -8.65
N PHE A 82 -4.60 -17.92 -7.40
CA PHE A 82 -4.63 -19.31 -6.89
C PHE A 82 -6.02 -19.93 -6.93
N ALA A 83 -7.08 -19.13 -6.76
CA ALA A 83 -8.46 -19.58 -6.88
C ALA A 83 -8.91 -19.82 -8.32
N GLY A 84 -8.08 -19.54 -9.34
CA GLY A 84 -8.44 -19.68 -10.75
C GLY A 84 -9.43 -18.62 -11.24
N GLU A 85 -9.60 -17.51 -10.50
CA GLU A 85 -10.50 -16.42 -10.87
C GLU A 85 -9.95 -15.54 -12.00
N VAL A 86 -8.67 -15.69 -12.38
CA VAL A 86 -7.97 -14.81 -13.32
C VAL A 86 -7.71 -15.55 -14.62
N MET A 87 -8.07 -14.92 -15.74
CA MET A 87 -7.75 -15.40 -17.08
C MET A 87 -6.87 -14.39 -17.81
N VAL A 88 -5.92 -14.90 -18.59
CA VAL A 88 -5.10 -14.12 -19.52
C VAL A 88 -5.25 -14.74 -20.91
N ASN A 89 -5.65 -13.93 -21.87
CA ASN A 89 -5.91 -14.37 -23.26
C ASN A 89 -6.87 -15.58 -23.33
N GLY A 90 -7.91 -15.59 -22.49
CA GLY A 90 -8.89 -16.67 -22.43
C GLY A 90 -8.47 -17.92 -21.66
N SER A 91 -7.22 -18.01 -21.17
CA SER A 91 -6.70 -19.14 -20.41
C SER A 91 -6.62 -18.82 -18.91
N ILE A 92 -7.06 -19.74 -18.04
CA ILE A 92 -6.96 -19.59 -16.60
C ILE A 92 -5.48 -19.61 -16.19
N VAL A 93 -5.10 -18.65 -15.36
CA VAL A 93 -3.76 -18.55 -14.78
C VAL A 93 -3.85 -18.75 -13.26
N ASP A 94 -3.25 -19.82 -12.77
CA ASP A 94 -3.19 -20.20 -11.35
C ASP A 94 -1.80 -19.99 -10.71
N LYS A 95 -0.83 -19.46 -11.48
CA LYS A 95 0.57 -19.29 -11.04
C LYS A 95 0.87 -17.82 -10.76
N PRO A 96 1.19 -17.43 -9.51
CA PRO A 96 1.46 -16.03 -9.14
C PRO A 96 2.74 -15.46 -9.79
N GLY A 97 3.63 -16.33 -10.32
CA GLY A 97 4.82 -15.94 -11.06
C GLY A 97 4.56 -15.54 -12.52
N TYR A 98 3.34 -15.71 -13.02
CA TYR A 98 2.97 -15.32 -14.39
C TYR A 98 3.24 -13.83 -14.64
N ARG A 99 3.73 -13.50 -15.83
CA ARG A 99 4.01 -12.13 -16.25
C ARG A 99 3.12 -11.74 -17.42
N VAL A 100 2.41 -10.63 -17.23
CA VAL A 100 1.52 -10.02 -18.22
C VAL A 100 2.32 -9.11 -19.12
N GLN A 101 2.12 -9.24 -20.42
CA GLN A 101 2.63 -8.33 -21.43
C GLN A 101 1.65 -7.17 -21.67
N MET A 102 2.08 -6.16 -22.44
CA MET A 102 1.26 -4.97 -22.69
C MET A 102 0.04 -5.29 -23.54
N GLU A 103 0.15 -6.29 -24.39
CA GLU A 103 -0.87 -6.74 -25.34
C GLU A 103 -1.85 -7.75 -24.74
N ASP A 104 -1.55 -8.28 -23.55
CA ASP A 104 -2.37 -9.33 -22.94
C ASP A 104 -3.74 -8.81 -22.49
N GLU A 105 -4.76 -9.58 -22.80
CA GLU A 105 -6.11 -9.36 -22.31
C GLU A 105 -6.34 -10.09 -21.01
N VAL A 106 -6.53 -9.33 -19.92
CA VAL A 106 -6.73 -9.89 -18.58
C VAL A 106 -8.17 -9.72 -18.13
N SER A 107 -8.75 -10.79 -17.60
CA SER A 107 -10.08 -10.77 -16.96
C SER A 107 -10.06 -11.41 -15.58
N VAL A 108 -10.97 -10.97 -14.72
CA VAL A 108 -11.18 -11.51 -13.37
C VAL A 108 -12.67 -11.84 -13.23
N ASN A 109 -12.99 -13.07 -12.89
CA ASN A 109 -14.38 -13.58 -12.83
C ASN A 109 -15.18 -13.24 -14.11
N GLY A 110 -14.55 -13.38 -15.29
CA GLY A 110 -15.15 -13.07 -16.58
C GLY A 110 -15.24 -11.57 -16.93
N ALA A 111 -14.93 -10.68 -16.02
CA ALA A 111 -14.92 -9.24 -16.28
C ALA A 111 -13.53 -8.79 -16.79
N ARG A 112 -13.48 -8.23 -18.00
CA ARG A 112 -12.24 -7.68 -18.58
C ARG A 112 -11.74 -6.50 -17.76
N ILE A 113 -10.47 -6.54 -17.38
CA ILE A 113 -9.80 -5.45 -16.64
C ILE A 113 -9.24 -4.44 -17.64
N ARG A 114 -9.64 -3.18 -17.47
CA ARG A 114 -9.11 -2.06 -18.26
C ARG A 114 -7.89 -1.47 -17.57
N VAL A 115 -6.90 -1.06 -18.36
CA VAL A 115 -5.73 -0.36 -17.85
C VAL A 115 -6.16 0.96 -17.20
N SER A 116 -5.86 1.10 -15.92
CA SER A 116 -6.20 2.28 -15.15
C SER A 116 -5.19 3.40 -15.38
N ARG A 117 -5.66 4.65 -15.37
CA ARG A 117 -4.75 5.81 -15.36
C ARG A 117 -3.87 5.78 -14.12
N ARG A 118 -2.61 6.16 -14.25
CA ARG A 118 -1.72 6.38 -13.10
C ARG A 118 -2.15 7.63 -12.34
N LEU A 119 -2.29 7.50 -11.04
CA LEU A 119 -2.78 8.54 -10.14
C LEU A 119 -1.71 8.90 -9.12
N TYR A 120 -1.51 10.19 -8.88
CA TYR A 120 -0.52 10.70 -7.95
C TYR A 120 -1.14 11.83 -7.14
N TYR A 121 -1.13 11.69 -5.81
CA TYR A 121 -1.71 12.66 -4.91
C TYR A 121 -0.81 12.99 -3.74
N ILE A 122 -0.97 14.20 -3.23
CA ILE A 122 -0.45 14.66 -1.96
C ILE A 122 -1.61 14.68 -0.98
N PHE A 123 -1.41 14.13 0.20
CA PHE A 123 -2.36 14.18 1.30
C PHE A 123 -1.69 14.68 2.57
N TYR A 124 -2.35 15.57 3.31
CA TYR A 124 -1.90 15.95 4.64
C TYR A 124 -2.59 15.05 5.66
N LYS A 125 -1.93 13.97 6.07
CA LYS A 125 -2.45 13.04 7.07
C LYS A 125 -2.62 13.73 8.43
N PRO A 126 -3.81 13.72 9.04
CA PRO A 126 -4.01 14.17 10.41
C PRO A 126 -3.46 13.15 11.42
N ARG A 127 -3.29 13.57 12.68
CA ARG A 127 -3.03 12.66 13.82
C ARG A 127 -4.28 11.80 14.09
N GLY A 128 -4.08 10.62 14.69
CA GLY A 128 -5.16 9.69 15.01
C GLY A 128 -5.69 8.91 13.80
N VAL A 129 -4.98 8.93 12.67
CA VAL A 129 -5.32 8.17 11.45
C VAL A 129 -4.25 7.14 11.20
N LEU A 130 -4.66 5.90 10.95
CA LEU A 130 -3.77 4.76 10.72
C LEU A 130 -3.45 4.59 9.23
N CYS A 131 -2.20 4.30 8.92
CA CYS A 131 -1.77 3.87 7.58
C CYS A 131 -1.85 2.34 7.47
N THR A 132 -3.05 1.78 7.55
CA THR A 132 -3.35 0.35 7.38
C THR A 132 -4.54 0.17 6.46
N ASN A 133 -4.57 -0.97 5.75
CA ASN A 133 -5.72 -1.42 4.95
C ASN A 133 -6.41 -2.63 5.59
N ASP A 134 -6.07 -3.00 6.85
CA ASP A 134 -6.72 -4.11 7.56
C ASP A 134 -8.21 -3.76 7.80
N PRO A 135 -9.15 -4.53 7.25
CA PRO A 135 -10.59 -4.26 7.41
C PRO A 135 -11.09 -4.50 8.84
N ARG A 136 -10.33 -5.24 9.66
CA ARG A 136 -10.66 -5.52 11.08
C ARG A 136 -10.33 -4.33 11.99
N GLU A 137 -9.58 -3.35 11.49
CA GLU A 137 -9.24 -2.15 12.26
C GLU A 137 -10.48 -1.27 12.45
N THR A 138 -10.81 -0.95 13.69
CA THR A 138 -11.99 -0.15 14.06
C THR A 138 -11.72 1.35 14.14
N ARG A 139 -10.44 1.74 14.24
CA ARG A 139 -10.01 3.14 14.23
C ARG A 139 -9.99 3.69 12.82
N THR A 140 -10.03 5.00 12.67
CA THR A 140 -10.00 5.68 11.36
C THR A 140 -8.72 5.34 10.61
N ARG A 141 -8.86 4.75 9.43
CA ARG A 141 -7.77 4.43 8.52
C ARG A 141 -7.60 5.51 7.46
N LEU A 142 -6.41 5.57 6.86
CA LEU A 142 -6.12 6.51 5.78
C LEU A 142 -7.04 6.28 4.57
N CYS A 143 -7.28 5.02 4.20
CA CYS A 143 -8.17 4.66 3.10
C CYS A 143 -9.61 5.17 3.34
N ASP A 144 -10.13 5.11 4.58
CA ASP A 144 -11.48 5.61 4.89
C ASP A 144 -11.66 7.10 4.60
N LEU A 145 -10.56 7.88 4.65
CA LEU A 145 -10.57 9.31 4.32
C LEU A 145 -10.33 9.59 2.85
N VAL A 146 -9.54 8.75 2.19
CA VAL A 146 -9.02 9.00 0.84
C VAL A 146 -9.93 8.39 -0.24
N ASP A 147 -10.42 7.17 -0.05
CA ASP A 147 -11.18 6.44 -1.06
C ASP A 147 -12.40 7.20 -1.59
N PRO A 148 -13.15 7.99 -0.76
CA PRO A 148 -14.24 8.82 -1.27
C PRO A 148 -13.80 10.01 -2.13
N MET A 149 -12.51 10.35 -2.16
CA MET A 149 -11.96 11.52 -2.84
C MET A 149 -11.27 11.20 -4.16
N VAL A 150 -11.09 9.91 -4.47
CA VAL A 150 -10.31 9.47 -5.65
C VAL A 150 -11.15 8.60 -6.57
N PRO A 151 -10.90 8.61 -7.89
CA PRO A 151 -11.71 7.86 -8.86
C PRO A 151 -11.42 6.36 -8.85
N SER A 152 -10.27 5.93 -8.36
CA SER A 152 -9.88 4.53 -8.24
C SER A 152 -8.92 4.34 -7.07
N ARG A 153 -8.68 3.09 -6.71
CA ARG A 153 -7.85 2.70 -5.58
C ARG A 153 -6.44 3.27 -5.68
N VAL A 154 -6.01 3.93 -4.61
CA VAL A 154 -4.63 4.37 -4.40
C VAL A 154 -4.12 3.86 -3.05
N TYR A 155 -2.81 3.83 -2.87
CA TYR A 155 -2.19 3.43 -1.62
C TYR A 155 -1.06 4.40 -1.23
N PRO A 156 -0.74 4.49 0.07
CA PRO A 156 0.28 5.41 0.54
C PRO A 156 1.69 4.95 0.17
N ILE A 157 2.52 5.90 -0.25
CA ILE A 157 3.96 5.73 -0.42
C ILE A 157 4.62 5.84 0.95
N GLY A 158 4.97 4.71 1.52
CA GLY A 158 5.44 4.63 2.89
C GLY A 158 4.34 4.87 3.92
N ARG A 159 4.73 5.03 5.18
CA ARG A 159 3.81 5.16 6.30
C ARG A 159 4.14 6.35 7.19
N LEU A 160 3.13 6.84 7.89
CA LEU A 160 3.24 7.68 9.06
C LEU A 160 2.51 6.99 10.21
N ASP A 161 3.09 7.03 11.41
CA ASP A 161 2.45 6.50 12.60
C ASP A 161 1.12 7.22 12.90
N GLU A 162 0.28 6.61 13.71
CA GLU A 162 -1.00 7.18 14.13
C GLU A 162 -0.85 8.55 14.78
N ASP A 163 0.15 8.68 15.67
CA ASP A 163 0.47 9.88 16.43
C ASP A 163 1.31 10.91 15.65
N SER A 164 1.62 10.63 14.38
CA SER A 164 2.35 11.52 13.47
C SER A 164 1.44 12.12 12.42
N GLU A 165 1.75 13.34 11.96
CA GLU A 165 0.98 14.06 10.97
C GLU A 165 1.84 14.56 9.81
N GLY A 166 1.22 15.06 8.76
CA GLY A 166 1.88 15.75 7.66
C GLY A 166 1.82 15.04 6.32
N LEU A 167 2.80 15.33 5.49
CA LEU A 167 2.86 14.94 4.10
C LEU A 167 2.92 13.43 3.93
N ILE A 168 2.00 12.89 3.15
CA ILE A 168 2.05 11.53 2.62
C ILE A 168 1.65 11.56 1.15
N LEU A 169 2.33 10.76 0.34
CA LEU A 169 2.01 10.57 -1.08
C LEU A 169 1.12 9.36 -1.25
N LEU A 170 0.23 9.40 -2.24
CA LEU A 170 -0.68 8.32 -2.58
C LEU A 170 -0.61 8.08 -4.09
N THR A 171 -0.60 6.82 -4.50
CA THR A 171 -0.53 6.45 -5.92
C THR A 171 -1.10 5.04 -6.16
N ASN A 172 -1.40 4.71 -7.41
CA ASN A 172 -1.58 3.35 -7.89
C ASN A 172 -0.38 2.85 -8.72
N ASP A 173 0.66 3.67 -8.87
CA ASP A 173 1.90 3.36 -9.60
C ASP A 173 2.90 2.69 -8.66
N GLY A 174 3.16 1.39 -8.88
CA GLY A 174 4.08 0.60 -8.05
C GLY A 174 5.54 0.98 -8.22
N ASP A 175 5.95 1.40 -9.42
CA ASP A 175 7.34 1.79 -9.71
C ASP A 175 7.67 3.12 -9.06
N PHE A 176 6.80 4.11 -9.23
CA PHE A 176 6.94 5.39 -8.55
C PHE A 176 6.92 5.23 -7.01
N SER A 177 6.03 4.37 -6.50
CA SER A 177 5.99 4.07 -5.06
C SER A 177 7.30 3.49 -4.56
N ASN A 178 7.88 2.53 -5.29
CA ASN A 178 9.17 1.93 -4.96
C ASN A 178 10.30 2.95 -5.01
N LEU A 179 10.37 3.77 -6.06
CA LEU A 179 11.38 4.80 -6.23
C LEU A 179 11.43 5.78 -5.05
N ILE A 180 10.28 6.21 -4.54
CA ILE A 180 10.21 7.19 -3.44
C ILE A 180 10.34 6.55 -2.06
N ALA A 181 9.87 5.31 -1.88
CA ALA A 181 9.83 4.67 -0.57
C ALA A 181 11.08 3.88 -0.23
N HIS A 182 11.70 3.22 -1.23
CA HIS A 182 12.78 2.27 -0.98
C HIS A 182 14.05 2.97 -0.50
N PRO A 183 14.70 2.46 0.56
CA PRO A 183 15.89 3.10 1.15
C PRO A 183 17.06 3.25 0.18
N SER A 184 17.21 2.35 -0.80
CA SER A 184 18.30 2.42 -1.78
C SER A 184 18.26 3.65 -2.68
N PHE A 185 17.09 4.28 -2.85
CA PHE A 185 16.97 5.53 -3.61
C PHE A 185 17.16 6.77 -2.75
N GLY A 186 17.34 6.63 -1.44
CA GLY A 186 17.78 7.67 -0.53
C GLY A 186 16.90 8.92 -0.41
N VAL A 187 15.69 8.94 -1.00
CA VAL A 187 14.83 10.13 -1.01
C VAL A 187 14.62 10.67 0.39
N GLN A 188 15.12 11.88 0.63
CA GLN A 188 15.13 12.52 1.93
C GLN A 188 13.72 12.83 2.46
N LYS A 189 13.47 12.54 3.73
CA LYS A 189 12.23 12.90 4.44
C LYS A 189 12.55 13.88 5.55
N THR A 190 11.93 15.07 5.52
CA THR A 190 12.16 16.12 6.51
C THR A 190 10.97 16.22 7.46
N TYR A 191 11.29 16.25 8.74
CA TYR A 191 10.32 16.29 9.83
C TYR A 191 10.55 17.49 10.73
N VAL A 192 9.47 18.06 11.24
CA VAL A 192 9.48 19.02 12.33
C VAL A 192 8.99 18.30 13.59
N CYS A 193 9.85 18.25 14.60
CA CYS A 193 9.57 17.61 15.88
C CYS A 193 9.44 18.67 16.96
N GLN A 194 8.46 18.55 17.85
CA GLN A 194 8.40 19.25 19.11
C GLN A 194 8.86 18.28 20.19
N ILE A 195 10.00 18.55 20.82
CA ILE A 195 10.51 17.79 21.96
C ILE A 195 10.11 18.46 23.29
N ASN A 196 10.01 17.65 24.34
CA ASN A 196 9.50 18.04 25.66
C ASN A 196 10.52 18.79 26.57
N SER A 197 11.64 19.22 26.02
CA SER A 197 12.71 19.90 26.77
C SER A 197 13.48 20.88 25.88
N THR A 198 14.33 21.65 26.48
CA THR A 198 15.34 22.46 25.79
C THR A 198 16.50 21.55 25.38
N ILE A 199 16.97 21.65 24.14
CA ILE A 199 18.13 20.89 23.67
C ILE A 199 19.41 21.75 23.91
N PRO A 200 20.39 21.22 24.66
CA PRO A 200 21.72 21.85 24.81
C PRO A 200 22.49 21.81 23.48
N GLY A 201 23.46 22.71 23.33
CA GLY A 201 24.29 22.74 22.13
C GLY A 201 25.07 21.45 21.87
N GLU A 202 25.65 20.89 22.95
CA GLU A 202 26.37 19.60 22.86
C GLU A 202 25.51 18.45 22.40
N ASP A 203 24.28 18.31 22.91
CA ASP A 203 23.37 17.26 22.49
C ASP A 203 22.89 17.46 21.06
N LEU A 204 22.80 18.72 20.59
CA LEU A 204 22.51 18.99 19.18
C LEU A 204 23.63 18.50 18.27
N GLU A 205 24.90 18.73 18.62
CA GLU A 205 26.04 18.24 17.86
C GLU A 205 26.14 16.69 17.93
N ARG A 206 25.93 16.11 19.09
CA ARG A 206 25.86 14.65 19.26
C ARG A 206 24.74 14.04 18.41
N LEU A 207 23.58 14.68 18.35
CA LEU A 207 22.43 14.23 17.54
C LEU A 207 22.75 14.28 16.05
N LYS A 208 23.54 15.26 15.57
CA LYS A 208 24.02 15.28 14.18
C LYS A 208 24.92 14.09 13.86
N GLY A 209 25.73 13.64 14.82
CA GLY A 209 26.57 12.43 14.70
C GLY A 209 25.78 11.12 14.71
N GLY A 210 24.48 11.19 15.02
CA GLY A 210 23.56 10.06 15.07
C GLY A 210 23.75 9.17 16.29
N ALA A 211 22.95 8.11 16.36
CA ALA A 211 23.01 7.11 17.42
C ALA A 211 22.62 5.72 16.91
N TRP A 212 23.00 4.69 17.68
CA TRP A 212 22.57 3.33 17.43
C TRP A 212 21.10 3.13 17.85
N VAL A 213 20.26 2.74 16.89
CA VAL A 213 18.85 2.46 17.07
C VAL A 213 18.58 1.07 16.53
N ASP A 214 18.15 0.14 17.38
CA ASP A 214 17.85 -1.26 17.02
C ASP A 214 18.98 -1.92 16.22
N GLY A 215 20.23 -1.77 16.66
CA GLY A 215 21.41 -2.40 16.04
C GLY A 215 21.90 -1.73 14.76
N VAL A 216 21.32 -0.59 14.36
CA VAL A 216 21.76 0.19 13.20
C VAL A 216 22.08 1.62 13.62
N LYS A 217 23.16 2.16 13.06
CA LYS A 217 23.51 3.58 13.28
C LYS A 217 22.64 4.46 12.40
N VAL A 218 21.77 5.26 13.01
CA VAL A 218 20.93 6.26 12.34
C VAL A 218 21.64 7.60 12.39
N ILE A 219 22.03 8.13 11.24
CA ILE A 219 22.68 9.42 11.10
C ILE A 219 21.72 10.36 10.34
N PRO A 220 21.23 11.44 10.99
CA PRO A 220 20.43 12.42 10.29
C PRO A 220 21.25 13.15 9.21
N LYS A 221 20.68 13.37 8.03
CA LYS A 221 21.30 14.21 6.98
C LYS A 221 21.44 15.67 7.45
N SER A 222 20.45 16.17 8.21
CA SER A 222 20.51 17.47 8.84
C SER A 222 19.68 17.53 10.11
N VAL A 223 20.16 18.34 11.07
CA VAL A 223 19.44 18.68 12.30
C VAL A 223 19.59 20.18 12.56
N ARG A 224 18.47 20.87 12.72
CA ARG A 224 18.50 22.29 13.09
C ARG A 224 17.39 22.66 14.07
N VAL A 225 17.67 23.54 14.99
CA VAL A 225 16.67 24.13 15.88
C VAL A 225 15.91 25.22 15.11
N ILE A 226 14.58 25.05 15.02
CA ILE A 226 13.70 26.06 14.40
C ILE A 226 13.32 27.12 15.44
N ARG A 227 12.96 26.67 16.64
CA ARG A 227 12.47 27.55 17.71
C ARG A 227 12.69 26.92 19.07
N LYS A 228 13.22 27.69 20.01
CA LYS A 228 13.26 27.36 21.44
C LYS A 228 12.05 27.98 22.14
N LEU A 229 11.37 27.20 22.98
CA LEU A 229 10.25 27.57 23.81
C LEU A 229 10.64 27.29 25.26
N PRO A 230 9.98 27.89 26.26
CA PRO A 230 10.40 27.74 27.67
C PRO A 230 10.51 26.30 28.18
N LYS A 231 9.63 25.40 27.70
CA LYS A 231 9.56 23.98 28.13
C LYS A 231 9.62 22.99 26.95
N SER A 232 10.01 23.44 25.76
CA SER A 232 10.09 22.58 24.60
C SER A 232 10.96 23.20 23.52
N THR A 233 11.45 22.39 22.58
CA THR A 233 12.18 22.85 21.39
C THR A 233 11.55 22.30 20.14
N MET A 234 11.46 23.12 19.11
CA MET A 234 11.09 22.68 17.77
C MET A 234 12.38 22.43 16.97
N VAL A 235 12.57 21.21 16.54
CA VAL A 235 13.73 20.74 15.79
C VAL A 235 13.29 20.25 14.44
N GLU A 236 13.96 20.65 13.37
CA GLU A 236 13.82 20.05 12.03
C GLU A 236 14.91 18.99 11.89
N ILE A 237 14.51 17.80 11.47
CA ILE A 237 15.37 16.64 11.26
C ILE A 237 15.09 16.06 9.89
N SER A 238 16.14 15.85 9.10
CA SER A 238 16.04 15.18 7.80
C SER A 238 16.75 13.83 7.85
N ILE A 239 16.09 12.80 7.32
CA ILE A 239 16.60 11.42 7.25
C ILE A 239 16.39 10.86 5.83
N ARG A 240 17.24 9.93 5.40
CA ARG A 240 17.07 9.20 4.13
C ARG A 240 16.21 7.96 4.29
N GLU A 241 16.36 7.25 5.39
CA GLU A 241 15.60 6.05 5.72
C GLU A 241 14.18 6.39 6.20
N GLY A 242 13.43 5.43 6.62
CA GLY A 242 12.08 5.59 7.16
C GLY A 242 11.70 4.40 8.02
N ARG A 243 12.62 3.97 8.91
CA ARG A 243 12.40 2.84 9.81
C ARG A 243 11.27 3.13 10.79
N ASN A 244 10.72 2.08 11.36
CA ASN A 244 9.63 2.22 12.33
C ASN A 244 10.03 3.14 13.49
N ARG A 245 9.26 4.27 13.65
CA ARG A 245 9.43 5.28 14.70
C ARG A 245 10.86 5.83 14.84
N GLU A 246 11.61 5.86 13.76
CA GLU A 246 13.06 6.13 13.72
C GLU A 246 13.44 7.42 14.43
N ILE A 247 12.81 8.54 14.10
CA ILE A 247 13.09 9.85 14.72
C ILE A 247 12.77 9.83 16.21
N ARG A 248 11.67 9.21 16.64
CA ARG A 248 11.30 9.11 18.05
C ARG A 248 12.31 8.29 18.83
N ARG A 249 12.79 7.18 18.26
CA ARG A 249 13.82 6.33 18.87
C ARG A 249 15.18 7.02 18.90
N LEU A 250 15.55 7.70 17.81
CA LEU A 250 16.77 8.48 17.76
C LEU A 250 16.81 9.55 18.87
N LEU A 251 15.75 10.37 18.97
CA LEU A 251 15.67 11.41 20.00
C LEU A 251 15.61 10.83 21.42
N ALA A 252 14.97 9.70 21.62
CA ALA A 252 14.93 9.01 22.92
C ALA A 252 16.31 8.53 23.39
N ARG A 253 17.27 8.23 22.49
CA ARG A 253 18.66 7.91 22.83
C ARG A 253 19.40 9.07 23.51
N PHE A 254 18.94 10.29 23.28
CA PHE A 254 19.45 11.51 23.90
C PHE A 254 18.55 12.03 25.06
N GLY A 255 17.58 11.22 25.50
CA GLY A 255 16.66 11.58 26.59
C GLY A 255 15.51 12.50 26.17
N PHE A 256 15.30 12.75 24.85
CA PHE A 256 14.27 13.67 24.38
C PHE A 256 12.98 12.94 24.01
N GLY A 257 11.87 13.29 24.68
CA GLY A 257 10.53 12.81 24.32
C GLY A 257 9.92 13.66 23.19
N VAL A 258 9.35 13.01 22.16
CA VAL A 258 8.70 13.69 21.05
C VAL A 258 7.21 13.86 21.32
N GLN A 259 6.76 15.10 21.55
CA GLN A 259 5.35 15.46 21.76
C GLN A 259 4.57 15.53 20.44
N ARG A 260 5.16 16.12 19.39
CA ARG A 260 4.57 16.23 18.05
C ARG A 260 5.61 15.91 16.99
N LEU A 261 5.18 15.16 15.97
CA LEU A 261 5.99 14.81 14.81
C LEU A 261 5.20 15.09 13.54
N LYS A 262 5.74 15.97 12.70
CA LYS A 262 5.12 16.34 11.44
C LYS A 262 6.11 16.16 10.29
N ARG A 263 5.79 15.31 9.30
CA ARG A 263 6.56 15.26 8.06
C ARG A 263 6.21 16.45 7.19
N VAL A 264 7.16 17.30 6.92
CA VAL A 264 6.96 18.57 6.19
C VAL A 264 7.44 18.50 4.74
N ARG A 265 8.41 17.61 4.42
CA ARG A 265 8.91 17.41 3.05
C ARG A 265 9.21 15.95 2.76
N ILE A 266 9.13 15.59 1.49
CA ILE A 266 9.66 14.37 0.87
C ILE A 266 10.43 14.86 -0.36
N GLY A 267 11.76 14.67 -0.39
CA GLY A 267 12.62 15.30 -1.38
C GLY A 267 12.38 16.81 -1.46
N SER A 268 12.24 17.31 -2.65
CA SER A 268 11.90 18.70 -2.98
C SER A 268 10.45 19.08 -2.63
N LEU A 269 9.54 18.10 -2.51
CA LEU A 269 8.12 18.32 -2.30
C LEU A 269 7.79 18.76 -0.87
N SER A 270 7.03 19.85 -0.73
CA SER A 270 6.61 20.42 0.55
C SER A 270 5.12 20.24 0.82
N VAL A 271 4.77 20.09 2.11
CA VAL A 271 3.37 20.09 2.58
C VAL A 271 2.72 21.48 2.55
N LYS A 272 3.49 22.55 2.23
CA LYS A 272 2.94 23.90 2.15
C LYS A 272 1.76 23.97 1.16
N GLY A 273 0.72 24.73 1.51
CA GLY A 273 -0.47 24.88 0.66
C GLY A 273 -1.48 23.72 0.76
N VAL A 274 -1.15 22.60 1.43
CA VAL A 274 -2.10 21.50 1.65
C VAL A 274 -2.70 21.60 3.04
N LYS A 275 -4.03 21.75 3.13
CA LYS A 275 -4.74 21.80 4.41
C LYS A 275 -4.79 20.41 5.04
N LYS A 276 -4.81 20.36 6.37
CA LYS A 276 -4.89 19.11 7.14
C LYS A 276 -6.15 18.31 6.79
N GLY A 277 -5.98 17.03 6.45
CA GLY A 277 -7.06 16.15 6.00
C GLY A 277 -7.47 16.36 4.54
N MET A 278 -6.71 17.14 3.78
CA MET A 278 -6.99 17.43 2.38
C MET A 278 -6.06 16.70 1.43
N LEU A 279 -6.62 16.34 0.28
CA LEU A 279 -5.96 15.72 -0.85
C LEU A 279 -5.83 16.73 -1.99
N ARG A 280 -4.73 16.72 -2.72
CA ARG A 280 -4.60 17.36 -4.03
C ARG A 280 -3.81 16.50 -5.01
N PRO A 281 -4.05 16.61 -6.31
CA PRO A 281 -3.20 15.99 -7.32
C PRO A 281 -1.74 16.48 -7.19
N LEU A 282 -0.80 15.58 -7.47
CA LEU A 282 0.60 15.90 -7.69
C LEU A 282 0.75 16.41 -9.13
N SER A 283 1.34 17.57 -9.31
CA SER A 283 1.61 18.08 -10.67
C SER A 283 2.74 17.27 -11.34
N ARG A 284 2.80 17.32 -12.68
CA ARG A 284 3.87 16.68 -13.44
C ARG A 284 5.24 17.19 -12.99
N ALA A 285 5.41 18.50 -12.86
CA ALA A 285 6.68 19.10 -12.41
C ALA A 285 7.09 18.61 -11.01
N GLU A 286 6.14 18.48 -10.07
CA GLU A 286 6.44 17.95 -8.73
C GLU A 286 6.82 16.46 -8.76
N ARG A 287 6.16 15.68 -9.63
CA ARG A 287 6.49 14.27 -9.83
C ARG A 287 7.90 14.12 -10.41
N ASP A 288 8.20 14.86 -11.48
CA ASP A 288 9.48 14.79 -12.17
C ASP A 288 10.62 15.25 -11.26
N ALA A 289 10.39 16.28 -10.43
CA ALA A 289 11.34 16.71 -9.40
C ALA A 289 11.60 15.63 -8.34
N LEU A 290 10.57 14.87 -7.92
CA LEU A 290 10.76 13.75 -6.98
C LEU A 290 11.56 12.59 -7.62
N VAL A 291 11.37 12.34 -8.92
CA VAL A 291 12.15 11.34 -9.66
C VAL A 291 13.61 11.76 -9.72
N GLU A 292 13.87 13.05 -9.95
CA GLU A 292 15.23 13.59 -9.97
C GLU A 292 15.88 13.55 -8.58
N ASP A 293 15.14 13.89 -7.52
CA ASP A 293 15.62 13.73 -6.14
C ASP A 293 16.09 12.29 -5.86
N ALA A 294 15.33 11.28 -6.36
CA ALA A 294 15.69 9.87 -6.17
C ALA A 294 16.92 9.46 -7.00
N ARG A 295 17.17 10.09 -8.15
CA ARG A 295 18.35 9.82 -8.98
C ARG A 295 19.60 10.49 -8.42
N SER A 296 19.51 11.77 -8.07
CA SER A 296 20.64 12.55 -7.55
C SER A 296 21.15 12.05 -6.20
N GLU A 297 20.27 11.54 -5.33
CA GLU A 297 20.67 10.96 -4.05
C GLU A 297 21.40 9.62 -4.21
N ASN A 298 21.23 8.91 -5.34
CA ASN A 298 21.97 7.68 -5.64
C ASN A 298 23.43 7.92 -6.10
N GLU A 299 23.70 9.04 -6.76
CA GLU A 299 25.05 9.37 -7.20
C GLU A 299 25.99 9.77 -6.05
N ASP A 300 25.43 10.23 -4.93
CA ASP A 300 26.15 10.63 -3.72
C ASP A 300 26.41 9.46 -2.72
N ASP A 301 26.13 8.23 -3.12
CA ASP A 301 26.07 7.04 -2.24
C ASP A 301 27.43 6.39 -1.96
N SER A 302 28.54 7.02 -2.33
CA SER A 302 29.91 6.54 -2.04
C SER A 302 30.25 6.47 -0.54
N LEU A 303 29.38 6.99 0.34
CA LEU A 303 29.55 7.06 1.80
C LEU A 303 28.64 6.15 2.60
N LEU A 304 27.74 5.37 1.96
CA LEU A 304 26.89 4.43 2.68
C LEU A 304 27.56 3.05 2.78
N PRO A 305 27.50 2.37 3.95
CA PRO A 305 27.96 1.00 4.05
C PRO A 305 27.15 0.14 3.07
N GLU A 306 27.82 -0.69 2.27
CA GLU A 306 27.21 -1.59 1.31
C GLU A 306 25.96 -2.28 1.93
N PRO A 307 24.82 -2.28 1.21
CA PRO A 307 23.64 -2.98 1.72
C PRO A 307 23.98 -4.46 1.88
N LYS A 308 23.93 -4.98 3.08
CA LYS A 308 24.15 -6.41 3.40
C LYS A 308 23.17 -7.35 2.68
N TYR A 309 22.32 -6.82 1.82
CA TYR A 309 21.35 -7.56 1.03
C TYR A 309 21.30 -7.00 -0.40
N ALA A 310 22.35 -7.25 -1.17
CA ALA A 310 22.19 -7.22 -2.63
C ALA A 310 21.35 -8.46 -3.01
N PRO A 311 20.24 -8.31 -3.75
CA PRO A 311 19.54 -9.46 -4.27
C PRO A 311 20.52 -10.21 -5.18
N LYS A 312 20.85 -11.47 -4.82
CA LYS A 312 21.63 -12.35 -5.70
C LYS A 312 20.93 -12.36 -7.04
N ARG A 313 21.66 -11.97 -8.10
CA ARG A 313 21.16 -12.11 -9.48
C ARG A 313 20.56 -13.51 -9.61
N PRO A 314 19.32 -13.66 -10.12
CA PRO A 314 18.75 -14.99 -10.30
C PRO A 314 19.69 -15.78 -11.19
N ALA A 315 20.09 -16.97 -10.74
CA ALA A 315 20.84 -17.92 -11.52
C ALA A 315 20.11 -18.11 -12.85
N LYS A 316 20.84 -18.10 -13.97
CA LYS A 316 20.30 -18.33 -15.32
C LYS A 316 19.36 -19.53 -15.26
N ALA A 317 18.10 -19.33 -15.67
CA ALA A 317 17.13 -20.39 -15.77
C ALA A 317 17.70 -21.55 -16.62
N PRO A 318 17.52 -22.82 -16.22
CA PRO A 318 17.93 -23.94 -17.03
C PRO A 318 17.21 -23.87 -18.37
N ARG A 319 18.00 -23.97 -19.47
CA ARG A 319 17.46 -24.02 -20.82
C ARG A 319 16.48 -25.19 -20.92
N HIS A 320 15.23 -24.93 -21.25
CA HIS A 320 14.28 -25.96 -21.63
C HIS A 320 14.86 -26.80 -22.77
N PRO A 321 14.80 -28.14 -22.70
CA PRO A 321 15.14 -28.98 -23.86
C PRO A 321 14.17 -28.64 -24.99
N GLN A 322 14.74 -28.36 -26.15
CA GLN A 322 13.97 -28.14 -27.37
C GLN A 322 13.10 -29.40 -27.64
N GLN A 323 11.81 -29.21 -27.68
CA GLN A 323 10.88 -30.26 -28.15
C GLN A 323 11.22 -30.55 -29.59
N GLY A 324 11.51 -31.84 -29.84
CA GLY A 324 11.83 -32.34 -31.13
C GLY A 324 10.70 -32.08 -32.14
N THR A 325 11.08 -31.79 -33.36
CA THR A 325 10.26 -31.70 -34.56
C THR A 325 9.37 -32.94 -34.75
N PRO A 326 8.08 -32.80 -35.07
CA PRO A 326 7.22 -33.96 -35.29
C PRO A 326 7.62 -34.66 -36.60
N GLU A 327 7.92 -35.95 -36.46
CA GLU A 327 8.17 -36.84 -37.59
C GLU A 327 6.94 -36.93 -38.52
N ARG A 328 7.24 -36.82 -39.79
CA ARG A 328 6.35 -36.91 -40.96
C ARG A 328 5.75 -38.30 -41.03
N PHE A 329 4.47 -38.48 -40.70
CA PHE A 329 3.74 -39.75 -40.93
C PHE A 329 3.70 -40.11 -42.40
N GLN A 330 4.40 -41.20 -42.77
CA GLN A 330 4.26 -41.87 -44.06
C GLN A 330 2.97 -42.69 -44.06
N LYS A 331 2.14 -42.50 -45.07
CA LYS A 331 0.97 -43.33 -45.42
C LYS A 331 1.42 -44.73 -45.79
N LYS A 332 0.80 -45.78 -45.23
CA LYS A 332 0.75 -47.14 -45.75
C LYS A 332 -0.68 -47.61 -45.99
N PRO A 333 -0.90 -48.58 -46.88
CA PRO A 333 -2.10 -48.68 -47.70
C PRO A 333 -3.18 -49.62 -47.13
N LYS A 334 -4.36 -49.52 -47.73
CA LYS A 334 -5.61 -50.25 -47.51
C LYS A 334 -5.44 -51.77 -47.58
N GLY A 335 -5.97 -52.49 -46.59
CA GLY A 335 -6.27 -53.91 -46.63
C GLY A 335 -7.67 -54.15 -46.07
N ASN A 336 -8.49 -54.72 -46.90
CA ASN A 336 -9.88 -55.12 -46.79
C ASN A 336 -10.05 -56.39 -45.95
N THR A 337 -11.04 -56.51 -45.07
CA THR A 337 -11.96 -57.64 -45.01
C THR A 337 -12.98 -57.54 -43.87
N ASN A 338 -14.22 -57.85 -44.26
CA ASN A 338 -15.43 -58.10 -43.52
C ASN A 338 -15.28 -58.99 -42.27
N SER A 339 -16.02 -58.73 -41.18
CA SER A 339 -16.90 -59.78 -40.64
C SER A 339 -17.90 -59.23 -39.65
N PHE A 340 -19.14 -59.52 -39.89
CA PHE A 340 -20.34 -59.42 -39.08
C PHE A 340 -20.20 -60.12 -37.73
N LYS A 341 -20.78 -59.58 -36.64
CA LYS A 341 -21.66 -60.29 -35.71
C LYS A 341 -22.52 -59.39 -34.85
N ARG A 342 -23.80 -59.73 -34.88
CA ARG A 342 -24.97 -59.14 -34.18
C ARG A 342 -24.97 -59.45 -32.68
N MET A 343 -25.46 -58.50 -31.90
CA MET A 343 -26.50 -58.48 -30.81
C MET A 343 -26.49 -59.56 -29.70
N PRO A 344 -27.09 -59.31 -28.48
CA PRO A 344 -28.45 -58.81 -28.28
C PRO A 344 -28.70 -57.82 -27.10
N LYS A 345 -29.90 -57.24 -27.12
CA LYS A 345 -30.63 -56.45 -26.11
C LYS A 345 -31.10 -57.31 -24.91
N LYS A 346 -31.21 -56.70 -23.72
CA LYS A 346 -32.22 -57.00 -22.66
C LYS A 346 -32.42 -55.73 -21.84
N THR A 347 -33.52 -55.09 -21.90
CA THR A 347 -34.82 -55.04 -21.18
C THR A 347 -34.74 -54.73 -19.70
N SER A 348 -35.19 -53.54 -19.41
CA SER A 348 -36.22 -53.03 -18.46
C SER A 348 -36.36 -53.66 -17.06
N LYS A 349 -36.44 -52.79 -16.05
CA LYS A 349 -37.55 -52.77 -15.09
C LYS A 349 -37.68 -51.47 -14.32
N LYS A 350 -38.90 -50.98 -14.31
CA LYS A 350 -39.50 -49.91 -13.50
C LYS A 350 -39.69 -50.34 -12.05
N SER A 351 -39.64 -49.40 -11.09
CA SER A 351 -40.56 -49.26 -9.93
C SER A 351 -40.20 -47.94 -9.26
N GLY A 352 -40.94 -47.05 -9.10
CA GLY A 352 -42.09 -46.41 -8.62
C GLY A 352 -42.04 -46.08 -7.11
N PRO A 353 -42.74 -45.03 -6.64
CA PRO A 353 -42.26 -44.13 -5.57
C PRO A 353 -42.89 -44.42 -4.18
N ARG A 354 -42.29 -43.90 -3.08
CA ARG A 354 -42.97 -43.75 -1.82
C ARG A 354 -42.78 -42.37 -1.17
N LYS A 355 -43.93 -41.88 -0.75
CA LYS A 355 -44.25 -40.65 -0.03
C LYS A 355 -43.88 -40.73 1.49
N GLY A 356 -43.86 -39.56 2.10
CA GLY A 356 -44.12 -39.31 3.52
C GLY A 356 -42.82 -38.93 4.27
N ASP A 357 -42.68 -37.94 5.15
CA ASP A 357 -43.58 -36.99 5.81
C ASP A 357 -42.69 -35.89 6.43
N THR A 358 -43.13 -34.67 6.43
CA THR A 358 -42.78 -33.61 7.37
C THR A 358 -43.53 -33.90 8.71
N PRO A 359 -43.32 -33.21 9.89
CA PRO A 359 -42.75 -31.88 10.14
C PRO A 359 -42.07 -31.67 11.55
N PHE A 360 -41.78 -30.38 11.85
CA PHE A 360 -41.53 -29.73 13.17
C PHE A 360 -40.16 -30.00 13.85
N ALA A 361 -39.35 -29.02 14.21
CA ALA A 361 -39.50 -27.81 15.05
C ALA A 361 -38.42 -26.80 14.69
#